data_a5f46e101eb15c6531926a6776a3f4c9
#
_entry.id   a5f46e101eb15c6531926a6776a3f4c9
#
_cell.length_a   1.000
_cell.length_b   1.000
_cell.length_c   1.000
_cell.angle_alpha   90.00
_cell.angle_beta   90.00
_cell.angle_gamma   90.00
#
_symmetry.space_group_name_H-M   'P 1'
#
loop_
_entity.id
_entity.type
_entity.pdbx_description
1 polymer ?
#
loop_
_entity_poly.entity_id
_entity_poly.type
_entity_poly.pdbx_seq_one_letter_code
_entity_poly.pdbx_strand_id
1 'polypeptide(L)'
;MDKTKRRQSIMEHIQKDDIIIRKGILHILDSHTGYLGLSSQLLEMGPDLMEFVRGHIFKIMESDDAKRCQFNGSVSPVLSLLESMEESDDESFIEATRVLGENLFDIMCDSVTIPAADLLCVTFQVQSVIHIALLKMNYKVTYVHREEEDAEANDIVKQRVMPTDSAKLTEAVIIDLTEYKVRLVEKKYEMLNGDKINYLSERFLQCYADLAPKKKFQILNKVINDINNHYPEDGIAKRLDMKSRLREEFTENQAFKVNEIGDKLFGNHQGKKQEFDEKIERYDMQYDTFTVAKENTVKKLEYQMLETDTGIEIKIPMEEYNTKDNVCLLYTSPSPRDCS
;
A
#
# COMPACT_ATOMS: atom_id res chain seq x y z
N MET A 1 12.71 -29.60 1.31
CA MET A 1 12.57 -28.13 1.49
C MET A 1 11.88 -27.60 0.23
N ASP A 2 10.66 -27.21 0.37
CA ASP A 2 9.72 -26.97 -0.70
C ASP A 2 10.13 -25.75 -1.54
N LYS A 3 10.20 -25.91 -2.86
CA LYS A 3 10.54 -24.84 -3.82
C LYS A 3 9.56 -23.65 -3.74
N THR A 4 8.34 -23.89 -3.30
CA THR A 4 7.28 -22.91 -3.12
C THR A 4 7.57 -21.97 -1.94
N LYS A 5 8.07 -22.50 -0.80
CA LYS A 5 8.49 -21.68 0.35
C LYS A 5 9.72 -20.81 0.03
N ARG A 6 10.63 -21.31 -0.81
CA ARG A 6 11.83 -20.56 -1.23
C ARG A 6 11.49 -19.41 -2.18
N ARG A 7 10.45 -19.55 -3.04
CA ARG A 7 9.97 -18.48 -3.92
C ARG A 7 9.19 -17.38 -3.17
N GLN A 8 8.42 -17.71 -2.13
CA GLN A 8 7.75 -16.70 -1.29
C GLN A 8 8.74 -15.85 -0.46
N SER A 9 9.87 -16.42 0.00
CA SER A 9 10.86 -15.67 0.77
C SER A 9 11.78 -14.79 -0.10
N ILE A 10 11.88 -15.04 -1.40
CA ILE A 10 12.75 -14.28 -2.33
C ILE A 10 12.11 -12.96 -2.78
N MET A 11 10.76 -12.81 -2.71
CA MET A 11 10.09 -11.54 -3.01
C MET A 11 10.18 -10.51 -1.86
N GLU A 12 10.79 -10.84 -0.73
CA GLU A 12 10.78 -9.98 0.47
C GLU A 12 11.81 -8.84 0.47
N HIS A 13 12.82 -8.86 -0.43
CA HIS A 13 13.80 -7.76 -0.54
C HIS A 13 14.24 -7.54 -2.00
N ILE A 14 13.35 -6.94 -2.80
CA ILE A 14 13.72 -6.49 -4.15
C ILE A 14 14.49 -5.18 -4.01
N GLN A 15 15.68 -5.11 -4.64
CA GLN A 15 16.39 -3.85 -4.81
C GLN A 15 15.85 -3.12 -6.05
N LYS A 16 15.97 -1.80 -6.07
CA LYS A 16 15.51 -1.01 -7.21
C LYS A 16 16.18 -1.45 -8.51
N ASP A 17 17.45 -1.81 -8.46
CA ASP A 17 18.26 -2.25 -9.60
C ASP A 17 17.91 -3.66 -10.12
N ASP A 18 17.15 -4.44 -9.35
CA ASP A 18 16.63 -5.74 -9.80
C ASP A 18 15.48 -5.59 -10.81
N ILE A 19 14.93 -4.37 -10.96
CA ILE A 19 13.82 -4.06 -11.87
C ILE A 19 14.39 -3.68 -13.23
N ILE A 20 14.23 -4.57 -14.21
CA ILE A 20 14.69 -4.37 -15.59
C ILE A 20 13.50 -3.95 -16.44
N ILE A 21 13.45 -2.67 -16.85
CA ILE A 21 12.42 -2.15 -17.75
C ILE A 21 12.65 -2.71 -19.15
N ARG A 22 11.60 -3.23 -19.78
CA ARG A 22 11.65 -3.83 -21.13
C ARG A 22 11.08 -2.91 -22.18
N LYS A 23 9.81 -2.55 -22.06
CA LYS A 23 9.13 -1.63 -22.99
C LYS A 23 8.02 -0.88 -22.26
N GLY A 24 7.61 0.26 -22.83
CA GLY A 24 6.54 1.07 -22.28
C GLY A 24 5.77 1.82 -23.35
N ILE A 25 4.51 2.16 -23.03
CA ILE A 25 3.61 2.96 -23.86
C ILE A 25 2.79 3.89 -22.97
N LEU A 26 2.45 5.07 -23.47
CA LEU A 26 1.69 6.07 -22.73
C LEU A 26 0.36 6.34 -23.42
N HIS A 27 -0.74 6.28 -22.68
CA HIS A 27 -2.08 6.67 -23.12
C HIS A 27 -2.58 7.85 -22.29
N ILE A 28 -3.37 8.74 -22.90
CA ILE A 28 -3.95 9.93 -22.22
C ILE A 28 -5.43 9.63 -21.94
N LEU A 29 -5.81 9.67 -20.66
CA LEU A 29 -7.17 9.39 -20.18
C LEU A 29 -7.73 10.65 -19.50
N ASP A 30 -8.24 11.62 -20.28
CA ASP A 30 -8.88 12.82 -19.74
C ASP A 30 -10.40 12.72 -19.79
N SER A 31 -10.99 11.99 -18.83
CA SER A 31 -12.43 11.82 -18.70
C SER A 31 -13.18 13.12 -18.43
N HIS A 32 -12.51 14.17 -17.93
CA HIS A 32 -13.13 15.48 -17.67
C HIS A 32 -13.39 16.26 -18.96
N THR A 33 -12.55 16.10 -19.99
CA THR A 33 -12.75 16.72 -21.30
C THR A 33 -13.33 15.74 -22.33
N GLY A 34 -13.42 14.46 -21.99
CA GLY A 34 -13.82 13.41 -22.91
C GLY A 34 -12.72 13.02 -23.90
N TYR A 35 -11.45 13.40 -23.63
CA TYR A 35 -10.33 13.10 -24.52
C TYR A 35 -9.66 11.78 -24.15
N LEU A 36 -9.65 10.84 -25.12
CA LEU A 36 -8.94 9.57 -25.04
C LEU A 36 -7.86 9.54 -26.12
N GLY A 37 -6.60 9.59 -25.70
CA GLY A 37 -5.44 9.56 -26.59
C GLY A 37 -4.71 8.23 -26.49
N LEU A 38 -5.01 7.27 -27.36
CA LEU A 38 -4.37 5.96 -27.37
C LEU A 38 -3.18 5.94 -28.33
N SER A 39 -1.98 5.78 -27.79
CA SER A 39 -0.75 5.67 -28.57
C SER A 39 -0.71 4.36 -29.37
N SER A 40 -0.07 4.42 -30.54
CA SER A 40 0.21 3.27 -31.41
C SER A 40 1.69 2.95 -31.54
N GLN A 41 2.53 3.63 -30.75
CA GLN A 41 3.98 3.47 -30.77
C GLN A 41 4.52 3.38 -29.34
N LEU A 42 5.54 2.56 -29.14
CA LEU A 42 6.25 2.46 -27.90
C LEU A 42 7.03 3.74 -27.60
N LEU A 43 7.25 3.99 -26.32
CA LEU A 43 8.11 5.07 -25.85
C LEU A 43 9.58 4.74 -26.12
N GLU A 44 10.34 5.74 -26.52
CA GLU A 44 11.80 5.66 -26.48
C GLU A 44 12.27 5.72 -25.03
N MET A 45 12.63 4.55 -24.49
CA MET A 45 13.03 4.39 -23.09
C MET A 45 14.51 4.79 -22.90
N GLY A 46 14.78 6.10 -22.86
CA GLY A 46 16.10 6.61 -22.46
C GLY A 46 16.40 6.36 -20.96
N PRO A 47 17.68 6.53 -20.55
CA PRO A 47 18.10 6.23 -19.16
C PRO A 47 17.29 6.96 -18.09
N ASP A 48 17.00 8.24 -18.28
CA ASP A 48 16.25 9.07 -17.33
C ASP A 48 14.80 8.59 -17.18
N LEU A 49 14.15 8.25 -18.31
CA LEU A 49 12.79 7.73 -18.30
C LEU A 49 12.73 6.34 -17.67
N MET A 50 13.70 5.47 -17.96
CA MET A 50 13.80 4.16 -17.31
C MET A 50 13.95 4.31 -15.80
N GLU A 51 14.78 5.24 -15.33
CA GLU A 51 15.01 5.48 -13.92
C GLU A 51 13.76 6.04 -13.22
N PHE A 52 13.04 6.96 -13.86
CA PHE A 52 11.76 7.48 -13.41
C PHE A 52 10.73 6.35 -13.23
N VAL A 53 10.56 5.52 -14.26
CA VAL A 53 9.60 4.40 -14.25
C VAL A 53 9.98 3.35 -13.20
N ARG A 54 11.25 2.95 -13.16
CA ARG A 54 11.79 2.01 -12.18
C ARG A 54 11.54 2.49 -10.76
N GLY A 55 11.75 3.79 -10.49
CA GLY A 55 11.49 4.41 -9.21
C GLY A 55 10.03 4.30 -8.76
N HIS A 56 9.08 4.49 -9.65
CA HIS A 56 7.65 4.34 -9.35
C HIS A 56 7.27 2.88 -9.12
N ILE A 57 7.72 1.95 -9.97
CA ILE A 57 7.48 0.51 -9.81
C ILE A 57 8.03 0.03 -8.46
N PHE A 58 9.28 0.37 -8.13
CA PHE A 58 9.90 0.01 -6.87
C PHE A 58 9.08 0.51 -5.66
N LYS A 59 8.64 1.76 -5.68
CA LYS A 59 7.81 2.33 -4.60
C LYS A 59 6.47 1.61 -4.43
N ILE A 60 5.87 1.10 -5.50
CA ILE A 60 4.63 0.32 -5.43
C ILE A 60 4.91 -1.08 -4.89
N MET A 61 5.98 -1.71 -5.35
CA MET A 61 6.36 -3.05 -4.88
C MET A 61 6.69 -3.08 -3.39
N GLU A 62 7.30 -2.01 -2.87
CA GLU A 62 7.64 -1.83 -1.46
C GLU A 62 6.55 -1.11 -0.64
N SER A 63 5.35 -0.91 -1.20
CA SER A 63 4.32 -0.14 -0.53
C SER A 63 3.48 -1.00 0.41
N ASP A 64 3.43 -0.64 1.69
CA ASP A 64 2.49 -1.22 2.66
C ASP A 64 1.03 -0.82 2.42
N ASP A 65 0.78 0.17 1.55
CA ASP A 65 -0.56 0.52 1.09
C ASP A 65 -1.00 -0.33 -0.12
N ALA A 66 -0.10 -1.12 -0.71
CA ALA A 66 -0.43 -2.00 -1.82
C ALA A 66 -1.17 -3.26 -1.33
N LYS A 67 -2.32 -3.51 -1.91
CA LYS A 67 -3.12 -4.70 -1.69
C LYS A 67 -2.60 -5.84 -2.56
N ARG A 68 -2.79 -7.06 -2.11
CA ARG A 68 -2.66 -8.26 -2.94
C ARG A 68 -4.04 -8.63 -3.46
N CYS A 69 -4.14 -8.94 -4.73
CA CYS A 69 -5.41 -9.29 -5.36
C CYS A 69 -5.27 -10.57 -6.15
N GLN A 70 -6.41 -11.27 -6.28
CA GLN A 70 -6.54 -12.45 -7.12
C GLN A 70 -7.75 -12.25 -8.04
N PHE A 71 -7.58 -12.58 -9.31
CA PHE A 71 -8.68 -12.52 -10.26
C PHE A 71 -9.78 -13.53 -9.92
N ASN A 72 -11.02 -13.16 -10.19
CA ASN A 72 -12.21 -14.03 -10.03
C ASN A 72 -12.30 -15.01 -11.20
N GLY A 73 -11.36 -15.96 -11.29
CA GLY A 73 -11.37 -16.96 -12.36
C GLY A 73 -11.47 -16.34 -13.77
N SER A 74 -12.18 -16.98 -14.67
CA SER A 74 -12.32 -16.57 -16.07
C SER A 74 -13.28 -15.39 -16.33
N VAL A 75 -13.72 -14.68 -15.30
CA VAL A 75 -14.73 -13.59 -15.45
C VAL A 75 -14.07 -12.25 -15.80
N SER A 76 -12.79 -12.05 -15.45
CA SER A 76 -12.11 -10.77 -15.67
C SER A 76 -11.72 -10.56 -17.13
N PRO A 77 -12.23 -9.50 -17.81
CA PRO A 77 -11.79 -9.14 -19.16
C PRO A 77 -10.29 -8.80 -19.24
N VAL A 78 -9.75 -8.19 -18.16
CA VAL A 78 -8.33 -7.86 -18.08
C VAL A 78 -7.48 -9.13 -18.03
N LEU A 79 -7.88 -10.13 -17.24
CA LEU A 79 -7.16 -11.41 -17.19
C LEU A 79 -7.15 -12.08 -18.56
N SER A 80 -8.32 -12.22 -19.19
CA SER A 80 -8.44 -12.86 -20.51
C SER A 80 -7.60 -12.15 -21.58
N LEU A 81 -7.54 -10.81 -21.53
CA LEU A 81 -6.72 -10.02 -22.43
C LEU A 81 -5.22 -10.28 -22.19
N LEU A 82 -4.77 -10.29 -20.94
CA LEU A 82 -3.37 -10.54 -20.59
C LEU A 82 -2.93 -11.98 -20.90
N GLU A 83 -3.83 -12.97 -20.75
CA GLU A 83 -3.58 -14.37 -21.15
C GLU A 83 -3.41 -14.52 -22.65
N SER A 84 -4.08 -13.68 -23.45
CA SER A 84 -3.97 -13.68 -24.91
C SER A 84 -2.82 -12.81 -25.43
N MET A 85 -2.26 -11.93 -24.60
CA MET A 85 -1.18 -11.03 -24.98
C MET A 85 0.14 -11.78 -25.12
N GLU A 86 0.80 -11.64 -26.27
CA GLU A 86 2.15 -12.12 -26.48
C GLU A 86 3.17 -11.04 -26.08
N GLU A 87 3.78 -11.17 -24.90
CA GLU A 87 4.64 -10.12 -24.33
C GLU A 87 5.86 -9.81 -25.21
N SER A 88 6.40 -10.81 -25.91
CA SER A 88 7.54 -10.65 -26.82
C SER A 88 7.19 -9.87 -28.10
N ASP A 89 5.91 -9.84 -28.50
CA ASP A 89 5.43 -9.10 -29.66
C ASP A 89 5.00 -7.68 -29.29
N ASP A 90 5.55 -6.68 -29.99
CA ASP A 90 5.27 -5.28 -29.71
C ASP A 90 3.85 -4.89 -30.15
N GLU A 91 3.35 -5.43 -31.26
CA GLU A 91 2.00 -5.13 -31.74
C GLU A 91 0.95 -5.69 -30.78
N SER A 92 1.14 -6.93 -30.28
CA SER A 92 0.28 -7.55 -29.28
C SER A 92 0.24 -6.75 -27.98
N PHE A 93 1.39 -6.26 -27.51
CA PHE A 93 1.48 -5.41 -26.32
C PHE A 93 0.77 -4.08 -26.53
N ILE A 94 1.00 -3.39 -27.68
CA ILE A 94 0.35 -2.12 -27.99
C ILE A 94 -1.16 -2.28 -28.00
N GLU A 95 -1.68 -3.29 -28.72
CA GLU A 95 -3.13 -3.53 -28.82
C GLU A 95 -3.74 -3.86 -27.46
N ALA A 96 -3.11 -4.73 -26.67
CA ALA A 96 -3.59 -5.06 -25.34
C ALA A 96 -3.65 -3.81 -24.42
N THR A 97 -2.63 -2.96 -24.44
CA THR A 97 -2.63 -1.75 -23.60
C THR A 97 -3.63 -0.71 -24.06
N ARG A 98 -3.95 -0.64 -25.37
CA ARG A 98 -5.01 0.21 -25.90
C ARG A 98 -6.39 -0.23 -25.39
N VAL A 99 -6.68 -1.52 -25.43
CA VAL A 99 -7.93 -2.09 -24.88
C VAL A 99 -8.01 -1.84 -23.36
N LEU A 100 -6.90 -2.01 -22.62
CA LEU A 100 -6.85 -1.66 -21.19
C LEU A 100 -7.13 -0.17 -20.96
N GLY A 101 -6.58 0.70 -21.79
CA GLY A 101 -6.79 2.16 -21.73
C GLY A 101 -8.25 2.54 -21.99
N GLU A 102 -8.89 1.96 -23.02
CA GLU A 102 -10.31 2.17 -23.33
C GLU A 102 -11.21 1.73 -22.17
N ASN A 103 -11.04 0.50 -21.68
CA ASN A 103 -11.83 -0.04 -20.58
C ASN A 103 -11.69 0.80 -19.30
N LEU A 104 -10.48 1.28 -19.01
CA LEU A 104 -10.25 2.13 -17.84
C LEU A 104 -10.88 3.51 -18.03
N PHE A 105 -10.78 4.09 -19.22
CA PHE A 105 -11.36 5.39 -19.55
C PHE A 105 -12.90 5.36 -19.43
N ASP A 106 -13.55 4.31 -19.94
CA ASP A 106 -15.01 4.15 -19.83
C ASP A 106 -15.45 4.13 -18.36
N ILE A 107 -14.72 3.40 -17.50
CA ILE A 107 -15.00 3.39 -16.06
C ILE A 107 -14.79 4.78 -15.44
N MET A 108 -13.74 5.51 -15.87
CA MET A 108 -13.46 6.86 -15.37
C MET A 108 -14.58 7.85 -15.77
N CYS A 109 -15.21 7.68 -16.93
CA CYS A 109 -16.35 8.49 -17.38
C CYS A 109 -17.61 8.30 -16.54
N ASP A 110 -17.74 7.18 -15.82
CA ASP A 110 -18.83 6.95 -14.85
C ASP A 110 -18.65 7.68 -13.50
N SER A 111 -17.64 8.53 -13.39
CA SER A 111 -17.36 9.31 -12.16
C SER A 111 -16.85 10.71 -12.50
N VAL A 112 -17.34 11.71 -11.78
CA VAL A 112 -16.83 13.09 -11.85
C VAL A 112 -15.64 13.34 -10.92
N THR A 113 -15.32 12.38 -10.04
CA THR A 113 -14.31 12.53 -9.00
C THR A 113 -13.01 11.80 -9.30
N ILE A 114 -13.02 10.85 -10.25
CA ILE A 114 -11.79 10.18 -10.70
C ILE A 114 -10.96 11.18 -11.52
N PRO A 115 -9.73 11.48 -11.12
CA PRO A 115 -8.93 12.48 -11.80
C PRO A 115 -8.47 12.01 -13.18
N ALA A 116 -8.41 12.94 -14.13
CA ALA A 116 -7.75 12.75 -15.40
C ALA A 116 -6.27 12.40 -15.20
N ALA A 117 -5.72 11.55 -16.06
CA ALA A 117 -4.38 11.01 -15.90
C ALA A 117 -3.79 10.55 -17.24
N ASP A 118 -2.48 10.37 -17.25
CA ASP A 118 -1.84 9.50 -18.21
C ASP A 118 -1.76 8.08 -17.65
N LEU A 119 -2.00 7.09 -18.51
CA LEU A 119 -1.81 5.69 -18.20
C LEU A 119 -0.50 5.22 -18.84
N LEU A 120 0.52 5.04 -18.03
CA LEU A 120 1.80 4.49 -18.45
C LEU A 120 1.78 2.97 -18.25
N CYS A 121 1.75 2.22 -19.34
CA CYS A 121 1.82 0.77 -19.35
C CYS A 121 3.26 0.34 -19.63
N VAL A 122 3.82 -0.52 -18.78
CA VAL A 122 5.23 -0.93 -18.85
C VAL A 122 5.35 -2.42 -18.60
N THR A 123 6.08 -3.15 -19.45
CA THR A 123 6.57 -4.46 -19.08
C THR A 123 7.97 -4.36 -18.48
N PHE A 124 8.19 -5.12 -17.41
CA PHE A 124 9.45 -5.17 -16.72
C PHE A 124 9.72 -6.57 -16.17
N GLN A 125 10.95 -6.85 -15.88
CA GLN A 125 11.39 -8.14 -15.36
C GLN A 125 12.02 -7.96 -13.98
N VAL A 126 11.65 -8.85 -13.06
CA VAL A 126 12.35 -9.04 -11.79
C VAL A 126 12.78 -10.48 -11.71
N GLN A 127 14.09 -10.73 -11.61
CA GLN A 127 14.66 -12.07 -11.72
C GLN A 127 14.26 -12.75 -13.04
N SER A 128 13.48 -13.85 -12.98
CA SER A 128 12.99 -14.59 -14.16
C SER A 128 11.52 -14.36 -14.47
N VAL A 129 10.85 -13.44 -13.74
CA VAL A 129 9.42 -13.21 -13.88
C VAL A 129 9.16 -11.89 -14.58
N ILE A 130 8.32 -11.94 -15.61
CA ILE A 130 7.88 -10.76 -16.35
C ILE A 130 6.59 -10.25 -15.73
N HIS A 131 6.50 -8.93 -15.58
CA HIS A 131 5.36 -8.23 -15.04
C HIS A 131 4.88 -7.16 -15.99
N ILE A 132 3.60 -6.82 -15.92
CA ILE A 132 3.06 -5.59 -16.48
C ILE A 132 2.69 -4.62 -15.35
N ALA A 133 3.12 -3.36 -15.48
CA ALA A 133 2.71 -2.26 -14.61
C ALA A 133 1.78 -1.33 -15.37
N LEU A 134 0.64 -1.01 -14.78
CA LEU A 134 -0.31 0.01 -15.23
C LEU A 134 -0.23 1.15 -14.22
N LEU A 135 0.52 2.19 -14.55
CA LEU A 135 0.79 3.33 -13.68
C LEU A 135 -0.12 4.49 -14.07
N LYS A 136 -1.15 4.75 -13.25
CA LYS A 136 -2.05 5.89 -13.48
C LYS A 136 -1.42 7.15 -12.91
N MET A 137 -0.91 8.00 -13.80
CA MET A 137 -0.21 9.25 -13.51
C MET A 137 -1.21 10.41 -13.40
N ASN A 138 -1.89 10.53 -12.25
CA ASN A 138 -2.86 11.60 -12.02
C ASN A 138 -2.19 12.97 -12.11
N TYR A 139 -2.77 13.86 -12.91
CA TYR A 139 -2.21 15.19 -13.12
C TYR A 139 -2.20 16.04 -11.86
N LYS A 140 -1.12 16.80 -11.71
CA LYS A 140 -1.04 17.92 -10.77
C LYS A 140 -1.07 19.22 -11.57
N VAL A 141 -1.75 20.22 -11.02
CA VAL A 141 -1.70 21.57 -11.58
C VAL A 141 -0.59 22.32 -10.88
N THR A 142 0.35 22.85 -11.66
CA THR A 142 1.42 23.71 -11.18
C THR A 142 1.51 24.95 -12.02
N TYR A 143 2.23 25.96 -11.53
CA TYR A 143 2.58 27.14 -12.30
C TYR A 143 3.96 26.91 -12.91
N VAL A 144 4.08 27.16 -14.20
CA VAL A 144 5.34 27.15 -14.93
C VAL A 144 5.54 28.50 -15.58
N HIS A 145 6.74 28.90 -15.68
CA HIS A 145 7.09 30.09 -16.40
C HIS A 145 7.11 29.79 -17.93
N ARG A 146 6.57 30.70 -18.72
CA ARG A 146 6.59 30.64 -20.19
C ARG A 146 7.55 31.68 -20.70
N GLU A 147 8.56 31.23 -21.45
CA GLU A 147 9.40 32.09 -22.28
C GLU A 147 8.73 32.22 -23.63
N GLU A 148 8.45 33.45 -24.06
CA GLU A 148 8.08 33.75 -25.44
C GLU A 148 9.30 34.35 -26.13
N GLU A 149 9.75 33.78 -27.26
CA GLU A 149 11.00 34.13 -27.94
C GLU A 149 11.08 35.63 -28.35
N ASP A 150 9.92 36.32 -28.45
CA ASP A 150 9.82 37.73 -28.84
C ASP A 150 9.11 38.62 -27.80
N ALA A 151 8.91 38.16 -26.57
CA ALA A 151 8.17 38.91 -25.56
C ALA A 151 9.09 39.73 -24.66
N GLU A 152 8.75 41.03 -24.49
CA GLU A 152 9.40 41.90 -23.50
C GLU A 152 9.12 41.50 -22.03
N ALA A 153 8.25 40.53 -21.80
CA ALA A 153 7.86 40.06 -20.46
C ALA A 153 7.67 38.55 -20.41
N ASN A 154 8.19 37.95 -19.33
CA ASN A 154 7.92 36.55 -19.00
C ASN A 154 6.54 36.40 -18.38
N ASP A 155 5.85 35.29 -18.67
CA ASP A 155 4.52 34.98 -18.13
C ASP A 155 4.53 33.73 -17.22
N ILE A 156 3.53 33.63 -16.33
CA ILE A 156 3.33 32.49 -15.46
C ILE A 156 1.99 31.83 -15.82
N VAL A 157 2.07 30.62 -16.34
CA VAL A 157 0.90 29.86 -16.79
C VAL A 157 0.65 28.63 -15.93
N LYS A 158 -0.61 28.27 -15.77
CA LYS A 158 -1.00 27.00 -15.16
C LYS A 158 -0.79 25.87 -16.17
N GLN A 159 -0.09 24.82 -15.73
CA GLN A 159 0.12 23.63 -16.54
C GLN A 159 -0.22 22.38 -15.74
N ARG A 160 -0.82 21.39 -16.42
CA ARG A 160 -0.97 20.04 -15.90
C ARG A 160 0.35 19.31 -16.10
N VAL A 161 0.86 18.69 -15.06
CA VAL A 161 2.11 17.94 -15.09
C VAL A 161 1.90 16.57 -14.50
N MET A 162 2.69 15.60 -14.97
CA MET A 162 2.76 14.27 -14.38
C MET A 162 3.33 14.33 -12.95
N PRO A 163 3.09 13.30 -12.12
CA PRO A 163 3.76 13.18 -10.84
C PRO A 163 5.28 13.16 -11.00
N THR A 164 5.99 13.83 -10.10
CA THR A 164 7.46 13.77 -10.08
C THR A 164 7.95 12.38 -9.66
N ASP A 165 9.20 12.06 -9.93
CA ASP A 165 9.88 10.83 -9.50
C ASP A 165 9.81 10.60 -7.98
N SER A 166 9.82 11.65 -7.15
CA SER A 166 9.65 11.58 -5.70
C SER A 166 8.22 11.31 -5.26
N ALA A 167 7.21 11.55 -6.10
CA ALA A 167 5.81 11.39 -5.76
C ALA A 167 5.44 9.91 -5.55
N LYS A 168 4.51 9.69 -4.61
CA LYS A 168 3.88 8.39 -4.42
C LYS A 168 2.63 8.32 -5.29
N LEU A 169 2.58 7.34 -6.20
CA LEU A 169 1.36 7.08 -6.95
C LEU A 169 0.28 6.54 -6.02
N THR A 170 -0.93 7.01 -6.23
CA THR A 170 -2.10 6.59 -5.43
C THR A 170 -2.96 5.57 -6.14
N GLU A 171 -2.68 5.33 -7.42
CA GLU A 171 -3.41 4.41 -8.29
C GLU A 171 -2.41 3.74 -9.24
N ALA A 172 -2.24 2.45 -9.10
CA ALA A 172 -1.35 1.65 -9.94
C ALA A 172 -1.63 0.17 -9.75
N VAL A 173 -1.39 -0.59 -10.80
CA VAL A 173 -1.54 -2.05 -10.84
C VAL A 173 -0.24 -2.66 -11.32
N ILE A 174 0.23 -3.71 -10.66
CA ILE A 174 1.33 -4.56 -11.13
C ILE A 174 0.82 -6.00 -11.18
N ILE A 175 0.97 -6.65 -12.31
CA ILE A 175 0.53 -8.02 -12.54
C ILE A 175 1.72 -8.88 -12.97
N ASP A 176 1.93 -9.99 -12.28
CA ASP A 176 2.84 -11.05 -12.69
C ASP A 176 2.23 -11.80 -13.87
N LEU A 177 2.89 -11.83 -15.02
CA LEU A 177 2.38 -12.48 -16.23
C LEU A 177 2.56 -14.01 -16.24
N THR A 178 3.11 -14.59 -15.16
CA THR A 178 3.26 -16.05 -15.02
C THR A 178 2.14 -16.66 -14.16
N GLU A 179 1.87 -16.04 -13.02
CA GLU A 179 0.89 -16.53 -12.04
C GLU A 179 -0.34 -15.62 -11.93
N TYR A 180 -0.36 -14.51 -12.66
CA TYR A 180 -1.42 -13.47 -12.65
C TYR A 180 -1.75 -12.93 -11.27
N LYS A 181 -0.74 -12.92 -10.38
CA LYS A 181 -0.85 -12.27 -9.08
C LYS A 181 -0.81 -10.77 -9.25
N VAL A 182 -1.73 -10.09 -8.59
CA VAL A 182 -1.88 -8.64 -8.69
C VAL A 182 -1.41 -7.96 -7.41
N ARG A 183 -0.65 -6.88 -7.58
CA ARG A 183 -0.37 -5.89 -6.54
C ARG A 183 -1.00 -4.56 -6.95
N LEU A 184 -1.80 -3.97 -6.09
CA LEU A 184 -2.68 -2.86 -6.40
C LEU A 184 -2.60 -1.75 -5.36
N VAL A 185 -2.39 -0.52 -5.80
CA VAL A 185 -2.61 0.70 -5.01
C VAL A 185 -3.81 1.42 -5.60
N GLU A 186 -4.82 1.73 -4.77
CA GLU A 186 -6.05 2.36 -5.25
C GLU A 186 -6.70 3.24 -4.19
N LYS A 187 -7.61 4.09 -4.66
CA LYS A 187 -8.50 4.91 -3.85
C LYS A 187 -9.95 4.60 -4.15
N LYS A 188 -10.83 4.91 -3.19
CA LYS A 188 -12.27 4.91 -3.41
C LYS A 188 -12.72 6.22 -4.03
N TYR A 189 -13.58 6.11 -5.02
CA TYR A 189 -14.23 7.26 -5.66
C TYR A 189 -15.72 7.10 -5.70
N GLU A 190 -16.42 8.23 -5.77
CA GLU A 190 -17.86 8.28 -5.92
C GLU A 190 -18.21 8.18 -7.41
N MET A 191 -19.07 7.22 -7.74
CA MET A 191 -19.58 7.01 -9.08
C MET A 191 -20.83 7.84 -9.32
N LEU A 192 -21.26 8.00 -10.58
CA LEU A 192 -22.45 8.79 -10.94
C LEU A 192 -23.74 8.31 -10.27
N ASN A 193 -23.81 7.02 -9.90
CA ASN A 193 -24.92 6.44 -9.15
C ASN A 193 -24.86 6.70 -7.63
N GLY A 194 -23.82 7.41 -7.14
CA GLY A 194 -23.62 7.73 -5.73
C GLY A 194 -22.87 6.68 -4.92
N ASP A 195 -22.54 5.53 -5.50
CA ASP A 195 -21.77 4.49 -4.82
C ASP A 195 -20.29 4.89 -4.69
N LYS A 196 -19.69 4.55 -3.54
CA LYS A 196 -18.23 4.72 -3.33
C LYS A 196 -17.54 3.39 -3.45
N ILE A 197 -16.82 3.19 -4.55
CA ILE A 197 -16.16 1.93 -4.90
C ILE A 197 -14.65 2.08 -5.09
N ASN A 198 -13.95 0.97 -4.99
CA ASN A 198 -12.57 0.81 -5.47
C ASN A 198 -12.62 0.40 -6.94
N TYR A 199 -12.75 1.36 -7.84
CA TYR A 199 -13.06 1.08 -9.25
C TYR A 199 -11.98 0.22 -9.96
N LEU A 200 -10.71 0.30 -9.53
CA LEU A 200 -9.65 -0.53 -10.12
C LEU A 200 -9.84 -2.01 -9.78
N SER A 201 -10.05 -2.36 -8.51
CA SER A 201 -10.25 -3.76 -8.13
C SER A 201 -11.64 -4.27 -8.49
N GLU A 202 -12.69 -3.48 -8.24
CA GLU A 202 -14.09 -3.94 -8.33
C GLU A 202 -14.63 -3.94 -9.76
N ARG A 203 -14.26 -2.93 -10.59
CA ARG A 203 -14.78 -2.80 -11.95
C ARG A 203 -13.76 -3.11 -13.04
N PHE A 204 -12.55 -2.59 -12.93
CA PHE A 204 -11.52 -2.74 -13.96
C PHE A 204 -10.91 -4.15 -13.94
N LEU A 205 -10.32 -4.55 -12.83
CA LEU A 205 -9.68 -5.87 -12.70
C LEU A 205 -10.68 -6.99 -12.41
N GLN A 206 -11.81 -6.68 -11.79
CA GLN A 206 -12.78 -7.65 -11.29
C GLN A 206 -12.11 -8.73 -10.44
N CYS A 207 -11.39 -8.29 -9.41
CA CYS A 207 -10.58 -9.13 -8.54
C CYS A 207 -10.92 -8.96 -7.07
N TYR A 208 -10.65 -9.99 -6.27
CA TYR A 208 -10.70 -9.89 -4.82
C TYR A 208 -9.42 -9.21 -4.32
N ALA A 209 -9.59 -8.04 -3.72
CA ALA A 209 -8.50 -7.30 -3.10
C ALA A 209 -8.46 -7.58 -1.61
N ASP A 210 -7.34 -8.15 -1.16
CA ASP A 210 -7.02 -8.32 0.24
C ASP A 210 -6.75 -6.96 0.92
N LEU A 211 -6.89 -6.88 2.25
CA LEU A 211 -6.53 -5.65 2.95
C LEU A 211 -5.02 -5.38 2.84
N ALA A 212 -4.66 -4.13 2.59
CA ALA A 212 -3.25 -3.74 2.55
C ALA A 212 -2.56 -3.99 3.91
N PRO A 213 -1.29 -4.40 3.94
CA PRO A 213 -0.54 -4.69 5.18
C PRO A 213 -0.63 -3.58 6.21
N LYS A 214 -0.48 -2.33 5.79
CA LYS A 214 -0.63 -1.17 6.67
C LYS A 214 -2.04 -1.06 7.27
N LYS A 215 -3.08 -1.40 6.51
CA LYS A 215 -4.46 -1.40 7.00
C LYS A 215 -4.68 -2.53 7.99
N LYS A 216 -4.17 -3.73 7.70
CA LYS A 216 -4.18 -4.88 8.64
C LYS A 216 -3.51 -4.51 9.96
N PHE A 217 -2.34 -3.87 9.90
CA PHE A 217 -1.63 -3.40 11.10
C PHE A 217 -2.42 -2.34 11.88
N GLN A 218 -3.07 -1.39 11.19
CA GLN A 218 -3.92 -0.40 11.84
C GLN A 218 -5.12 -1.05 12.55
N ILE A 219 -5.77 -2.04 11.92
CA ILE A 219 -6.89 -2.79 12.51
C ILE A 219 -6.41 -3.54 13.74
N LEU A 220 -5.31 -4.29 13.63
CA LEU A 220 -4.72 -5.04 14.74
C LEU A 220 -4.44 -4.12 15.95
N ASN A 221 -3.75 -3.00 15.72
CA ASN A 221 -3.47 -2.02 16.79
C ASN A 221 -4.76 -1.42 17.37
N LYS A 222 -5.75 -1.12 16.54
CA LYS A 222 -7.03 -0.60 16.99
C LYS A 222 -7.72 -1.61 17.91
N VAL A 223 -7.81 -2.87 17.49
CA VAL A 223 -8.45 -3.93 18.29
C VAL A 223 -7.75 -4.11 19.64
N ILE A 224 -6.42 -4.14 19.65
CA ILE A 224 -5.62 -4.24 20.87
C ILE A 224 -5.89 -3.05 21.81
N ASN A 225 -5.91 -1.83 21.26
CA ASN A 225 -6.17 -0.62 22.04
C ASN A 225 -7.60 -0.57 22.57
N ASP A 226 -8.59 -1.00 21.78
CA ASP A 226 -9.99 -1.05 22.19
C ASP A 226 -10.18 -2.01 23.37
N ILE A 227 -9.51 -3.19 23.35
CA ILE A 227 -9.53 -4.15 24.47
C ILE A 227 -8.86 -3.54 25.70
N ASN A 228 -7.69 -2.91 25.54
CA ASN A 228 -6.98 -2.26 26.65
C ASN A 228 -7.81 -1.14 27.31
N ASN A 229 -8.59 -0.41 26.51
CA ASN A 229 -9.47 0.63 27.03
C ASN A 229 -10.72 0.06 27.74
N HIS A 230 -11.20 -1.11 27.29
CA HIS A 230 -12.32 -1.79 27.94
C HIS A 230 -11.95 -2.38 29.31
N TYR A 231 -10.66 -2.67 29.55
CA TYR A 231 -10.13 -3.18 30.81
C TYR A 231 -9.12 -2.20 31.43
N PRO A 232 -9.58 -1.08 32.01
CA PRO A 232 -8.70 0.02 32.49
C PRO A 232 -7.81 -0.36 33.68
N GLU A 233 -8.09 -1.49 34.35
CA GLU A 233 -7.28 -2.04 35.45
C GLU A 233 -5.86 -2.43 35.01
N ASP A 234 -5.63 -2.48 33.71
CA ASP A 234 -4.37 -2.88 33.11
C ASP A 234 -3.38 -1.72 32.99
N GLY A 235 -3.15 -0.89 33.87
CA GLY A 235 -2.18 0.20 33.92
C GLY A 235 -1.19 0.42 32.75
N ILE A 236 -0.44 1.48 32.75
CA ILE A 236 0.53 1.84 31.68
C ILE A 236 1.54 0.70 31.44
N ALA A 237 2.02 0.03 32.50
CA ALA A 237 2.99 -1.06 32.38
C ALA A 237 2.50 -2.22 31.50
N LYS A 238 1.23 -2.60 31.61
CA LYS A 238 0.69 -3.69 30.80
C LYS A 238 0.51 -3.32 29.34
N ARG A 239 0.19 -2.05 29.04
CA ARG A 239 0.16 -1.53 27.65
C ARG A 239 1.56 -1.55 27.03
N LEU A 240 2.59 -1.19 27.81
CA LEU A 240 3.97 -1.27 27.36
C LEU A 240 4.40 -2.71 27.11
N ASP A 241 4.06 -3.65 28.00
CA ASP A 241 4.34 -5.07 27.85
C ASP A 241 3.70 -5.66 26.58
N MET A 242 2.45 -5.32 26.29
CA MET A 242 1.78 -5.75 25.05
C MET A 242 2.47 -5.21 23.80
N LYS A 243 2.89 -3.95 23.82
CA LYS A 243 3.61 -3.34 22.69
C LYS A 243 4.98 -3.99 22.50
N SER A 244 5.66 -4.32 23.59
CA SER A 244 6.91 -5.05 23.56
C SER A 244 6.74 -6.42 22.90
N ARG A 245 5.72 -7.19 23.31
CA ARG A 245 5.45 -8.50 22.74
C ARG A 245 5.08 -8.44 21.25
N LEU A 246 4.37 -7.39 20.81
CA LEU A 246 4.12 -7.17 19.38
C LEU A 246 5.41 -6.89 18.59
N ARG A 247 6.33 -6.12 19.20
CA ARG A 247 7.63 -5.85 18.60
C ARG A 247 8.48 -7.13 18.53
N GLU A 248 8.49 -7.92 19.58
CA GLU A 248 9.20 -9.21 19.64
C GLU A 248 8.67 -10.15 18.56
N GLU A 249 7.34 -10.28 18.42
CA GLU A 249 6.72 -11.10 17.39
C GLU A 249 7.18 -10.70 15.99
N PHE A 250 7.19 -9.41 15.70
CA PHE A 250 7.67 -8.91 14.40
C PHE A 250 9.16 -9.15 14.22
N THR A 251 9.97 -8.95 15.26
CA THR A 251 11.44 -9.12 15.18
C THR A 251 11.83 -10.58 14.95
N GLU A 252 11.14 -11.51 15.62
CA GLU A 252 11.41 -12.94 15.51
C GLU A 252 10.93 -13.55 14.18
N ASN A 253 9.72 -13.16 13.75
CA ASN A 253 9.05 -13.81 12.61
C ASN A 253 9.08 -12.97 11.34
N GLN A 254 9.52 -11.71 11.40
CA GLN A 254 9.43 -10.72 10.30
C GLN A 254 8.01 -10.58 9.73
N ALA A 255 7.00 -11.02 10.48
CA ALA A 255 5.60 -11.06 10.10
C ALA A 255 4.70 -11.02 11.33
N PHE A 256 3.48 -10.53 11.16
CA PHE A 256 2.43 -10.61 12.17
C PHE A 256 1.50 -11.78 11.83
N LYS A 257 1.46 -12.79 12.70
CA LYS A 257 0.50 -13.88 12.65
C LYS A 257 -0.61 -13.58 13.64
N VAL A 258 -1.78 -13.20 13.16
CA VAL A 258 -2.84 -12.59 13.98
C VAL A 258 -3.35 -13.52 15.07
N ASN A 259 -3.54 -14.82 14.78
CA ASN A 259 -3.93 -15.82 15.77
C ASN A 259 -2.89 -16.00 16.89
N GLU A 260 -1.60 -16.12 16.54
CA GLU A 260 -0.51 -16.27 17.52
C GLU A 260 -0.37 -15.02 18.41
N ILE A 261 -0.59 -13.83 17.85
CA ILE A 261 -0.61 -12.56 18.60
C ILE A 261 -1.74 -12.56 19.62
N GLY A 262 -2.95 -12.98 19.23
CA GLY A 262 -4.07 -13.09 20.14
C GLY A 262 -3.78 -14.00 21.35
N ASP A 263 -3.14 -15.14 21.09
CA ASP A 263 -2.76 -16.09 22.14
C ASP A 263 -1.64 -15.53 23.04
N LYS A 264 -0.61 -14.91 22.46
CA LYS A 264 0.51 -14.31 23.21
C LYS A 264 0.08 -13.14 24.09
N LEU A 265 -0.82 -12.29 23.60
CA LEU A 265 -1.25 -11.09 24.33
C LEU A 265 -2.34 -11.36 25.35
N PHE A 266 -3.30 -12.22 25.02
CA PHE A 266 -4.55 -12.40 25.77
C PHE A 266 -4.82 -13.83 26.22
N GLY A 267 -3.97 -14.82 25.89
CA GLY A 267 -4.20 -16.23 26.18
C GLY A 267 -4.39 -16.54 27.67
N ASN A 268 -3.82 -15.73 28.57
CA ASN A 268 -4.00 -15.87 30.01
C ASN A 268 -5.31 -15.25 30.55
N HIS A 269 -6.13 -14.63 29.68
CA HIS A 269 -7.36 -13.96 30.07
C HIS A 269 -8.48 -14.28 29.08
N GLN A 270 -9.28 -15.29 29.36
CA GLN A 270 -10.28 -15.85 28.44
C GLN A 270 -11.24 -14.78 27.85
N GLY A 271 -11.74 -13.84 28.66
CA GLY A 271 -12.65 -12.78 28.18
C GLY A 271 -12.00 -11.83 27.17
N LYS A 272 -10.72 -11.46 27.39
CA LYS A 272 -9.99 -10.58 26.45
C LYS A 272 -9.65 -11.31 25.17
N LYS A 273 -9.28 -12.60 25.25
CA LYS A 273 -9.00 -13.43 24.08
C LYS A 273 -10.24 -13.59 23.22
N GLN A 274 -11.39 -13.89 23.84
CA GLN A 274 -12.65 -14.00 23.12
C GLN A 274 -13.03 -12.67 22.44
N GLU A 275 -12.91 -11.53 23.14
CA GLU A 275 -13.19 -10.20 22.56
C GLU A 275 -12.25 -9.88 21.39
N PHE A 276 -10.96 -10.26 21.50
CA PHE A 276 -9.99 -10.11 20.41
C PHE A 276 -10.42 -10.93 19.19
N ASP A 277 -10.72 -12.20 19.37
CA ASP A 277 -11.11 -13.09 18.29
C ASP A 277 -12.38 -12.61 17.58
N GLU A 278 -13.43 -12.22 18.34
CA GLU A 278 -14.67 -11.67 17.78
C GLU A 278 -14.46 -10.37 16.99
N LYS A 279 -13.57 -9.48 17.49
CA LYS A 279 -13.28 -8.23 16.79
C LYS A 279 -12.46 -8.45 15.53
N ILE A 280 -11.49 -9.36 15.56
CA ILE A 280 -10.65 -9.71 14.41
C ILE A 280 -11.46 -10.45 13.33
N GLU A 281 -12.39 -11.33 13.72
CA GLU A 281 -13.27 -12.04 12.81
C GLU A 281 -14.15 -11.10 11.98
N ARG A 282 -14.61 -9.96 12.56
CA ARG A 282 -15.36 -8.94 11.81
C ARG A 282 -14.61 -8.32 10.63
N TYR A 283 -13.28 -8.45 10.63
CA TYR A 283 -12.41 -7.98 9.55
C TYR A 283 -11.88 -9.13 8.68
N ASP A 284 -12.34 -10.36 8.94
CA ASP A 284 -11.88 -11.60 8.27
C ASP A 284 -10.36 -11.78 8.33
N MET A 285 -9.75 -11.41 9.46
CA MET A 285 -8.30 -11.41 9.66
C MET A 285 -7.79 -12.50 10.62
N GLN A 286 -8.63 -13.39 11.09
CA GLN A 286 -8.30 -14.38 12.15
C GLN A 286 -7.15 -15.32 11.79
N TYR A 287 -6.96 -15.62 10.52
CA TYR A 287 -5.89 -16.49 10.00
C TYR A 287 -4.81 -15.75 9.22
N ASP A 288 -4.86 -14.43 9.24
CA ASP A 288 -3.95 -13.62 8.46
C ASP A 288 -2.51 -13.69 8.96
N THR A 289 -1.60 -13.77 8.00
CA THR A 289 -0.17 -13.52 8.19
C THR A 289 0.26 -12.43 7.24
N PHE A 290 0.79 -11.33 7.76
CA PHE A 290 1.22 -10.20 6.94
C PHE A 290 2.51 -9.58 7.46
N THR A 291 3.29 -9.02 6.55
CA THR A 291 4.51 -8.25 6.83
C THR A 291 4.27 -6.78 6.56
N VAL A 292 5.01 -5.92 7.24
CA VAL A 292 5.02 -4.49 7.02
C VAL A 292 6.44 -4.08 6.70
N ALA A 293 6.70 -3.69 5.45
CA ALA A 293 8.04 -3.45 4.95
C ALA A 293 8.61 -2.08 5.38
N LYS A 294 7.75 -1.07 5.62
CA LYS A 294 8.23 0.28 5.90
C LYS A 294 8.55 0.50 7.37
N GLU A 295 9.80 0.89 7.60
CA GLU A 295 10.27 1.39 8.88
C GLU A 295 9.27 2.33 9.60
N ASN A 296 8.60 3.23 8.89
CA ASN A 296 7.65 4.17 9.49
C ASN A 296 6.43 3.53 10.13
N THR A 297 6.00 2.36 9.66
CA THR A 297 4.89 1.62 10.27
C THR A 297 5.38 0.86 11.51
N VAL A 298 6.56 0.26 11.42
CA VAL A 298 7.22 -0.45 12.52
C VAL A 298 7.79 0.50 13.56
N LYS A 299 8.27 1.69 13.18
CA LYS A 299 8.74 2.75 14.11
C LYS A 299 7.73 3.08 15.21
N LYS A 300 6.44 2.90 14.96
CA LYS A 300 5.41 3.03 16.01
C LYS A 300 5.52 1.99 17.11
N LEU A 301 6.16 0.85 16.84
CA LEU A 301 6.46 -0.19 17.84
C LEU A 301 7.79 0.04 18.55
N GLU A 302 8.69 0.84 17.99
CA GLU A 302 10.02 1.08 18.55
C GLU A 302 10.00 2.00 19.77
N TYR A 303 8.99 2.88 19.86
CA TYR A 303 8.91 3.88 20.92
C TYR A 303 7.49 3.95 21.49
N GLN A 304 7.39 4.21 22.80
CA GLN A 304 6.15 4.63 23.45
C GLN A 304 6.27 6.09 23.86
N MET A 305 5.26 6.88 23.51
CA MET A 305 5.08 8.22 24.05
C MET A 305 4.17 8.15 25.26
N LEU A 306 4.62 8.69 26.38
CA LEU A 306 3.81 8.92 27.57
C LEU A 306 3.73 10.44 27.76
N GLU A 307 2.53 10.92 28.03
CA GLU A 307 2.29 12.31 28.40
C GLU A 307 1.85 12.35 29.85
N THR A 308 2.49 13.19 30.65
CA THR A 308 2.10 13.41 32.03
C THR A 308 0.93 14.39 32.09
N ASP A 309 0.23 14.42 33.20
CA ASP A 309 -0.83 15.40 33.53
C ASP A 309 -0.34 16.86 33.50
N THR A 310 0.96 17.07 33.60
CA THR A 310 1.62 18.39 33.49
C THR A 310 2.09 18.72 32.05
N GLY A 311 1.81 17.86 31.05
CA GLY A 311 2.18 18.07 29.65
C GLY A 311 3.64 17.72 29.31
N ILE A 312 4.33 16.94 30.16
CA ILE A 312 5.67 16.45 29.83
C ILE A 312 5.53 15.20 28.96
N GLU A 313 6.13 15.24 27.77
CA GLU A 313 6.21 14.08 26.88
C GLU A 313 7.48 13.26 27.18
N ILE A 314 7.29 11.96 27.41
CA ILE A 314 8.38 11.01 27.65
C ILE A 314 8.36 9.99 26.51
N LYS A 315 9.46 9.95 25.73
CA LYS A 315 9.65 8.95 24.67
C LYS A 315 10.46 7.79 25.20
N ILE A 316 9.84 6.62 25.32
CA ILE A 316 10.49 5.41 25.84
C ILE A 316 10.83 4.50 24.66
N PRO A 317 12.11 4.18 24.39
CA PRO A 317 12.49 3.14 23.44
C PRO A 317 12.04 1.77 23.98
N MET A 318 11.34 0.97 23.16
CA MET A 318 10.84 -0.34 23.60
C MET A 318 11.97 -1.34 23.82
N GLU A 319 13.13 -1.15 23.18
CA GLU A 319 14.34 -1.94 23.43
C GLU A 319 14.83 -1.77 24.86
N GLU A 320 14.93 -0.54 25.35
CA GLU A 320 15.35 -0.21 26.72
C GLU A 320 14.31 -0.69 27.76
N TYR A 321 13.03 -0.70 27.39
CA TYR A 321 11.96 -1.23 28.26
C TYR A 321 12.07 -2.74 28.44
N ASN A 322 12.46 -3.47 27.37
CA ASN A 322 12.56 -4.94 27.41
C ASN A 322 13.74 -5.43 28.26
N THR A 323 14.86 -4.71 28.25
CA THR A 323 16.04 -5.06 29.06
C THR A 323 15.81 -4.84 30.56
N LYS A 324 14.78 -4.04 30.93
CA LYS A 324 14.46 -3.63 32.31
C LYS A 324 15.60 -2.94 33.09
N ASP A 325 16.72 -2.70 32.43
CA ASP A 325 17.91 -2.13 33.07
C ASP A 325 17.82 -0.61 33.21
N ASN A 326 17.14 0.05 32.25
CA ASN A 326 17.12 1.52 32.13
C ASN A 326 15.74 2.15 32.37
N VAL A 327 14.64 1.36 32.36
CA VAL A 327 13.28 1.88 32.56
C VAL A 327 12.54 1.05 33.59
N CYS A 328 12.28 1.64 34.73
CA CYS A 328 11.45 1.06 35.79
C CYS A 328 10.26 1.99 36.05
N LEU A 329 9.03 1.47 35.90
CA LEU A 329 7.82 2.19 36.27
C LEU A 329 7.52 1.91 37.75
N LEU A 330 7.78 2.91 38.59
CA LEU A 330 7.43 2.84 39.98
C LEU A 330 6.02 3.38 40.21
N TYR A 331 5.10 2.49 40.56
CA TYR A 331 3.77 2.91 41.03
C TYR A 331 3.87 3.26 42.49
N THR A 332 3.82 4.55 42.83
CA THR A 332 3.52 4.99 44.18
C THR A 332 2.00 5.05 44.32
N SER A 333 1.36 4.09 44.99
CA SER A 333 0.04 4.32 45.53
C SER A 333 0.09 5.57 46.39
N PRO A 334 -0.81 6.54 46.25
CA PRO A 334 -0.90 7.60 47.25
C PRO A 334 -1.18 6.92 48.60
N SER A 335 -0.23 7.03 49.52
CA SER A 335 -0.46 6.61 50.91
C SER A 335 -1.72 7.35 51.38
N PRO A 336 -2.70 6.69 52.02
CA PRO A 336 -3.76 7.42 52.67
C PRO A 336 -3.14 8.32 53.71
N ARG A 337 -3.12 9.63 53.46
CA ARG A 337 -2.79 10.60 54.47
C ARG A 337 -3.89 10.52 55.50
N ASP A 338 -3.53 10.12 56.70
CA ASP A 338 -4.35 10.23 57.90
C ASP A 338 -5.00 11.61 57.90
N CYS A 339 -6.33 11.66 57.81
CA CYS A 339 -7.10 12.78 58.23
C CYS A 339 -7.15 12.72 59.76
N SER A 340 -6.35 13.48 60.45
CA SER A 340 -6.55 13.86 61.83
C SER A 340 -7.16 15.26 61.87
#